data_9ef5e6742facf01d2726740ef340ff88
#
_entry.id   9ef5e6742facf01d2726740ef340ff88
#
_cell.length_a   1.000
_cell.length_b   1.000
_cell.length_c   1.000
_cell.angle_alpha   90.00
_cell.angle_beta   90.00
_cell.angle_gamma   90.00
#
_symmetry.space_group_name_H-M   'P 1'
#
loop_
_entity.id
_entity.type
_entity.pdbx_description
1 polymer ?
#
loop_
_entity_poly.entity_id
_entity_poly.type
_entity_poly.pdbx_seq_one_letter_code
_entity_poly.pdbx_strand_id
1 'polypeptide(L)'
;MAQNILNNENEREKGPQYTLDNLYFTAFNECRKFDEEGNVYYVPIEKNTHPTGVHVFDNFLNYLSAGNNNVPAFCRREGFSVKAFSNFCEVLTGMKVTTLKMKWVERTVLDLLRYSDLTIKEVAERSGVGSHFNLNRVCKQLSGYSAWNYRFYTQEEGEAGKYRI
;
A
#
# COMPACT_ATOMS: atom_id res chain seq x y z
N MET A 1 24.48 45.40 -25.29
CA MET A 1 24.24 43.98 -25.52
C MET A 1 24.59 43.19 -24.28
N ALA A 2 23.78 43.25 -23.26
CA ALA A 2 23.95 42.43 -22.05
C ALA A 2 22.62 42.40 -21.27
N GLN A 3 21.62 41.77 -21.82
CA GLN A 3 20.36 41.48 -21.12
C GLN A 3 19.73 40.30 -21.84
N ASN A 4 20.05 39.07 -21.41
CA ASN A 4 19.23 37.85 -21.63
C ASN A 4 19.96 36.58 -21.12
N ILE A 5 20.56 36.62 -19.93
CA ILE A 5 21.09 35.42 -19.27
C ILE A 5 20.63 35.41 -17.81
N LEU A 6 19.35 35.60 -17.55
CA LEU A 6 18.80 35.50 -16.20
C LEU A 6 17.35 35.00 -16.19
N ASN A 7 17.04 33.92 -16.89
CA ASN A 7 15.72 33.31 -16.78
C ASN A 7 15.72 31.80 -17.00
N ASN A 8 16.74 31.05 -16.57
CA ASN A 8 16.73 29.59 -16.75
C ASN A 8 17.19 28.79 -15.51
N GLU A 9 17.01 29.30 -14.29
CA GLU A 9 17.39 28.56 -13.07
C GLU A 9 16.23 28.23 -12.13
N ASN A 10 14.99 28.23 -12.60
CA ASN A 10 13.83 27.92 -11.73
C ASN A 10 12.85 26.86 -12.26
N GLU A 11 13.21 26.09 -13.26
CA GLU A 11 12.57 24.77 -13.48
C GLU A 11 13.35 23.71 -12.69
N ARG A 12 13.34 23.81 -11.38
CA ARG A 12 13.57 22.63 -10.54
C ARG A 12 12.47 21.66 -10.94
N GLU A 13 12.88 20.53 -11.52
CA GLU A 13 11.98 19.37 -11.72
C GLU A 13 11.27 19.16 -10.39
N LYS A 14 10.03 19.62 -10.29
CA LYS A 14 9.17 19.33 -9.14
C LYS A 14 8.88 17.85 -9.24
N GLY A 15 9.55 17.06 -8.42
CA GLY A 15 9.24 15.66 -8.23
C GLY A 15 7.76 15.46 -7.94
N PRO A 16 7.26 14.22 -7.92
CA PRO A 16 5.85 13.93 -7.65
C PRO A 16 5.45 14.55 -6.30
N GLN A 17 4.22 15.04 -6.22
CA GLN A 17 3.67 15.67 -5.02
C GLN A 17 3.61 14.69 -3.84
N TYR A 18 3.34 13.41 -4.13
CA TYR A 18 3.24 12.35 -3.15
C TYR A 18 4.08 11.14 -3.55
N THR A 19 4.80 10.57 -2.59
CA THR A 19 5.44 9.26 -2.69
C THR A 19 4.54 8.18 -2.13
N LEU A 20 4.85 6.92 -2.38
CA LEU A 20 4.12 5.80 -1.77
C LEU A 20 4.16 5.88 -0.23
N ASP A 21 5.28 6.27 0.35
CA ASP A 21 5.43 6.38 1.82
C ASP A 21 4.55 7.49 2.42
N ASN A 22 4.24 8.54 1.66
CA ASN A 22 3.30 9.57 2.09
C ASN A 22 1.84 9.09 2.04
N LEU A 23 1.54 8.15 1.15
CA LEU A 23 0.17 7.72 0.85
C LEU A 23 -0.22 6.45 1.59
N TYR A 24 0.73 5.52 1.76
CA TYR A 24 0.45 4.19 2.29
C TYR A 24 0.04 4.24 3.76
N PHE A 25 -1.05 3.61 4.06
CA PHE A 25 -1.44 3.27 5.42
C PHE A 25 -1.73 1.77 5.52
N THR A 26 -1.44 1.22 6.67
CA THR A 26 -1.51 -0.23 6.89
C THR A 26 -2.93 -0.79 6.77
N ALA A 27 -3.03 -2.04 6.32
CA ALA A 27 -4.28 -2.80 6.35
C ALA A 27 -4.70 -3.20 7.79
N PHE A 28 -3.76 -3.18 8.74
CA PHE A 28 -4.04 -3.54 10.13
C PHE A 28 -4.90 -2.50 10.84
N ASN A 29 -5.80 -2.97 11.71
CA ASN A 29 -6.69 -2.13 12.50
C ASN A 29 -6.32 -2.06 13.97
N GLU A 30 -5.62 -3.08 14.49
CA GLU A 30 -5.26 -3.20 15.89
C GLU A 30 -3.81 -3.59 16.07
N CYS A 31 -3.21 -3.11 17.16
CA CYS A 31 -1.85 -3.43 17.58
C CYS A 31 -1.89 -4.13 18.94
N ARG A 32 -1.12 -5.22 19.08
CA ARG A 32 -0.95 -5.94 20.32
C ARG A 32 -0.17 -5.10 21.34
N LYS A 33 -0.65 -5.11 22.57
CA LYS A 33 -0.02 -4.54 23.75
C LYS A 33 0.02 -5.57 24.86
N PHE A 34 0.82 -5.29 25.89
CA PHE A 34 0.93 -6.08 27.11
C PHE A 34 0.64 -5.17 28.29
N ASP A 35 -0.14 -5.66 29.28
CA ASP A 35 -0.34 -4.97 30.55
C ASP A 35 0.85 -5.22 31.50
N GLU A 36 0.79 -4.67 32.70
CA GLU A 36 1.84 -4.82 33.72
C GLU A 36 2.02 -6.26 34.19
N GLU A 37 1.00 -7.11 34.03
CA GLU A 37 0.99 -8.52 34.39
C GLU A 37 1.42 -9.44 33.22
N GLY A 38 1.65 -8.84 32.01
CA GLY A 38 2.04 -9.54 30.81
C GLY A 38 0.88 -10.13 30.01
N ASN A 39 -0.37 -9.78 30.35
CA ASN A 39 -1.54 -10.21 29.56
C ASN A 39 -1.62 -9.43 28.25
N VAL A 40 -2.00 -10.14 27.19
CA VAL A 40 -2.13 -9.57 25.84
C VAL A 40 -3.46 -8.87 25.69
N TYR A 41 -3.45 -7.65 25.16
CA TYR A 41 -4.63 -6.95 24.67
C TYR A 41 -4.32 -6.20 23.37
N TYR A 42 -5.36 -5.77 22.65
CA TYR A 42 -5.22 -5.07 21.38
C TYR A 42 -5.82 -3.68 21.46
N VAL A 43 -5.15 -2.73 20.84
CA VAL A 43 -5.59 -1.34 20.76
C VAL A 43 -5.72 -0.91 19.29
N PRO A 44 -6.69 -0.03 18.97
CA PRO A 44 -6.85 0.51 17.62
C PRO A 44 -5.58 1.22 17.15
N ILE A 45 -5.30 1.09 15.83
CA ILE A 45 -4.24 1.83 15.15
C ILE A 45 -4.86 3.06 14.50
N GLU A 46 -4.34 4.25 14.85
CA GLU A 46 -4.68 5.46 14.13
C GLU A 46 -4.05 5.46 12.74
N LYS A 47 -4.87 5.72 11.70
CA LYS A 47 -4.45 5.76 10.30
C LYS A 47 -4.87 7.06 9.65
N ASN A 48 -3.99 7.66 8.88
CA ASN A 48 -4.38 8.75 8.00
C ASN A 48 -4.99 8.18 6.71
N THR A 49 -6.31 8.03 6.68
CA THR A 49 -7.07 7.51 5.55
C THR A 49 -7.41 8.57 4.49
N HIS A 50 -6.98 9.81 4.70
CA HIS A 50 -7.17 10.95 3.81
C HIS A 50 -5.86 11.71 3.60
N PRO A 51 -4.80 11.04 3.12
CA PRO A 51 -3.45 11.62 3.10
C PRO A 51 -3.31 12.80 2.13
N THR A 52 -4.17 12.92 1.12
CA THR A 52 -4.08 13.96 0.11
C THR A 52 -5.14 15.06 0.25
N GLY A 53 -6.26 14.77 0.89
CA GLY A 53 -7.46 15.61 0.90
C GLY A 53 -8.22 15.66 -0.43
N VAL A 54 -7.75 14.93 -1.45
CA VAL A 54 -8.45 14.77 -2.74
C VAL A 54 -9.37 13.56 -2.66
N HIS A 55 -10.66 13.82 -2.51
CA HIS A 55 -11.66 12.82 -2.16
C HIS A 55 -11.61 11.54 -3.02
N VAL A 56 -11.60 11.67 -4.36
CA VAL A 56 -11.57 10.49 -5.25
C VAL A 56 -10.28 9.69 -5.11
N PHE A 57 -9.16 10.36 -4.87
CA PHE A 57 -7.87 9.70 -4.72
C PHE A 57 -7.76 9.01 -3.36
N ASP A 58 -8.18 9.68 -2.29
CA ASP A 58 -8.23 9.09 -0.95
C ASP A 58 -9.20 7.90 -0.89
N ASN A 59 -10.35 7.98 -1.59
CA ASN A 59 -11.27 6.84 -1.77
C ASN A 59 -10.59 5.65 -2.48
N PHE A 60 -9.74 5.91 -3.46
CA PHE A 60 -9.00 4.85 -4.13
C PHE A 60 -7.99 4.17 -3.19
N LEU A 61 -7.28 4.95 -2.37
CA LEU A 61 -6.36 4.39 -1.37
C LEU A 61 -7.11 3.55 -0.34
N ASN A 62 -8.27 4.00 0.12
CA ASN A 62 -9.14 3.22 1.02
C ASN A 62 -9.66 1.94 0.33
N TYR A 63 -10.00 2.01 -0.96
CA TYR A 63 -10.39 0.86 -1.77
C TYR A 63 -9.28 -0.21 -1.83
N LEU A 64 -8.03 0.22 -2.05
CA LEU A 64 -6.86 -0.66 -2.04
C LEU A 64 -6.61 -1.25 -0.64
N SER A 65 -6.70 -0.44 0.41
CA SER A 65 -6.50 -0.86 1.80
C SER A 65 -7.52 -1.92 2.25
N ALA A 66 -8.72 -1.91 1.68
CA ALA A 66 -9.76 -2.92 1.93
C ALA A 66 -9.51 -4.25 1.16
N GLY A 67 -8.37 -4.39 0.46
CA GLY A 67 -8.04 -5.59 -0.31
C GLY A 67 -8.65 -5.64 -1.71
N ASN A 68 -9.26 -4.54 -2.18
CA ASN A 68 -9.79 -4.45 -3.53
C ASN A 68 -8.69 -4.04 -4.51
N ASN A 69 -8.75 -4.54 -5.74
CA ASN A 69 -7.74 -4.25 -6.76
C ASN A 69 -8.28 -4.05 -8.18
N ASN A 70 -9.60 -4.06 -8.35
CA ASN A 70 -10.24 -3.89 -9.65
C ASN A 70 -10.37 -2.40 -10.01
N VAL A 71 -9.36 -1.84 -10.64
CA VAL A 71 -9.32 -0.43 -11.07
C VAL A 71 -10.49 -0.06 -11.99
N PRO A 72 -10.83 -0.85 -13.03
CA PRO A 72 -12.01 -0.54 -13.86
C PRO A 72 -13.32 -0.47 -13.08
N ALA A 73 -13.52 -1.34 -12.10
CA ALA A 73 -14.72 -1.31 -11.26
C ALA A 73 -14.77 -0.05 -10.38
N PHE A 74 -13.64 0.32 -9.79
CA PHE A 74 -13.51 1.58 -9.04
C PHE A 74 -13.84 2.77 -9.92
N CYS A 75 -13.20 2.90 -11.09
CA CYS A 75 -13.40 4.01 -11.99
C CYS A 75 -14.86 4.14 -12.46
N ARG A 76 -15.54 3.03 -12.78
CA ARG A 76 -16.98 3.05 -13.13
C ARG A 76 -17.84 3.58 -11.99
N ARG A 77 -17.54 3.16 -10.75
CA ARG A 77 -18.29 3.61 -9.56
C ARG A 77 -18.13 5.12 -9.34
N GLU A 78 -16.94 5.65 -9.54
CA GLU A 78 -16.62 7.07 -9.34
C GLU A 78 -16.92 7.94 -10.57
N GLY A 79 -17.34 7.36 -11.69
CA GLY A 79 -17.70 8.11 -12.91
C GLY A 79 -16.51 8.55 -13.78
N PHE A 80 -15.37 7.87 -13.71
CA PHE A 80 -14.18 8.17 -14.49
C PHE A 80 -13.83 7.08 -15.50
N SER A 81 -13.15 7.45 -16.60
CA SER A 81 -12.45 6.46 -17.41
C SER A 81 -11.15 6.05 -16.72
N VAL A 82 -10.71 4.79 -16.94
CA VAL A 82 -9.43 4.29 -16.39
C VAL A 82 -8.26 5.16 -16.86
N LYS A 83 -8.27 5.62 -18.11
CA LYS A 83 -7.24 6.49 -18.67
C LYS A 83 -7.17 7.84 -17.95
N ALA A 84 -8.32 8.49 -17.73
CA ALA A 84 -8.37 9.77 -17.03
C ALA A 84 -7.88 9.63 -15.58
N PHE A 85 -8.31 8.59 -14.87
CA PHE A 85 -7.87 8.34 -13.51
C PHE A 85 -6.38 7.98 -13.44
N SER A 86 -5.86 7.21 -14.39
CA SER A 86 -4.43 6.89 -14.47
C SER A 86 -3.56 8.13 -14.69
N ASN A 87 -3.97 9.04 -15.57
CA ASN A 87 -3.28 10.31 -15.78
C ASN A 87 -3.31 11.18 -14.51
N PHE A 88 -4.44 11.20 -13.82
CA PHE A 88 -4.58 11.91 -12.55
C PHE A 88 -3.63 11.35 -11.47
N CYS A 89 -3.55 10.02 -11.32
CA CYS A 89 -2.59 9.38 -10.44
C CYS A 89 -1.14 9.74 -10.81
N GLU A 90 -0.82 9.75 -12.10
CA GLU A 90 0.53 10.07 -12.59
C GLU A 90 0.93 11.51 -12.28
N VAL A 91 0.01 12.46 -12.38
CA VAL A 91 0.24 13.87 -11.98
C VAL A 91 0.56 13.98 -10.49
N LEU A 92 -0.17 13.28 -9.64
CA LEU A 92 0.02 13.35 -8.18
C LEU A 92 1.25 12.58 -7.68
N THR A 93 1.54 11.42 -8.28
CA THR A 93 2.48 10.45 -7.71
C THR A 93 3.67 10.11 -8.61
N GLY A 94 3.66 10.59 -9.86
CA GLY A 94 4.61 10.13 -10.88
C GLY A 94 4.38 8.67 -11.33
N MET A 95 3.31 8.02 -10.86
CA MET A 95 3.00 6.61 -11.16
C MET A 95 1.63 6.47 -11.81
N LYS A 96 1.55 5.64 -12.84
CA LYS A 96 0.26 5.20 -13.37
C LYS A 96 -0.51 4.40 -12.32
N VAL A 97 -1.84 4.41 -12.40
CA VAL A 97 -2.72 3.74 -11.43
C VAL A 97 -2.39 2.26 -11.23
N THR A 98 -2.00 1.56 -12.30
CA THR A 98 -1.61 0.14 -12.22
C THR A 98 -0.32 -0.07 -11.44
N THR A 99 0.65 0.83 -11.60
CA THR A 99 1.93 0.81 -10.85
C THR A 99 1.69 1.14 -9.38
N LEU A 100 0.92 2.18 -9.09
CA LEU A 100 0.56 2.55 -7.72
C LEU A 100 -0.15 1.38 -7.00
N LYS A 101 -1.16 0.80 -7.65
CA LYS A 101 -1.86 -0.38 -7.14
C LYS A 101 -0.91 -1.55 -6.84
N MET A 102 -0.03 -1.87 -7.80
CA MET A 102 0.91 -2.97 -7.64
C MET A 102 1.81 -2.76 -6.42
N LYS A 103 2.43 -1.60 -6.32
CA LYS A 103 3.31 -1.26 -5.18
C LYS A 103 2.57 -1.26 -3.84
N TRP A 104 1.31 -0.81 -3.82
CA TRP A 104 0.46 -0.88 -2.63
C TRP A 104 0.21 -2.32 -2.18
N VAL A 105 -0.20 -3.17 -3.12
CA VAL A 105 -0.46 -4.60 -2.85
C VAL A 105 0.80 -5.32 -2.40
N GLU A 106 1.94 -5.07 -3.05
CA GLU A 106 3.24 -5.61 -2.67
C GLU A 106 3.58 -5.30 -1.21
N ARG A 107 3.46 -4.05 -0.81
CA ARG A 107 3.71 -3.62 0.57
C ARG A 107 2.74 -4.28 1.55
N THR A 108 1.46 -4.33 1.22
CA THR A 108 0.45 -5.01 2.03
C THR A 108 0.76 -6.49 2.21
N VAL A 109 1.15 -7.19 1.15
CA VAL A 109 1.55 -8.60 1.21
C VAL A 109 2.69 -8.82 2.20
N LEU A 110 3.75 -8.03 2.10
CA LEU A 110 4.92 -8.17 2.98
C LEU A 110 4.56 -7.88 4.44
N ASP A 111 3.77 -6.85 4.69
CA ASP A 111 3.31 -6.50 6.04
C ASP A 111 2.44 -7.62 6.64
N LEU A 112 1.48 -8.15 5.89
CA LEU A 112 0.61 -9.24 6.35
C LEU A 112 1.39 -10.53 6.61
N LEU A 113 2.36 -10.86 5.78
CA LEU A 113 3.19 -12.04 5.99
C LEU A 113 4.05 -11.91 7.24
N ARG A 114 4.61 -10.74 7.49
CA ARG A 114 5.55 -10.54 8.59
C ARG A 114 4.86 -10.35 9.94
N TYR A 115 3.79 -9.57 10.00
CA TYR A 115 3.27 -9.06 11.27
C TYR A 115 1.92 -9.66 11.70
N SER A 116 1.27 -10.48 10.86
CA SER A 116 0.04 -11.16 11.22
C SER A 116 0.26 -12.65 11.51
N ASP A 117 -0.76 -13.24 12.13
CA ASP A 117 -0.91 -14.69 12.30
C ASP A 117 -1.84 -15.31 11.25
N LEU A 118 -2.24 -14.54 10.24
CA LEU A 118 -3.08 -15.00 9.14
C LEU A 118 -2.43 -16.18 8.40
N THR A 119 -3.24 -17.14 7.99
CA THR A 119 -2.79 -18.20 7.08
C THR A 119 -2.35 -17.60 5.73
N ILE A 120 -1.54 -18.32 4.99
CA ILE A 120 -1.10 -17.89 3.65
C ILE A 120 -2.30 -17.65 2.72
N LYS A 121 -3.36 -18.45 2.85
CA LYS A 121 -4.62 -18.26 2.10
C LYS A 121 -5.30 -16.94 2.46
N GLU A 122 -5.44 -16.65 3.75
CA GLU A 122 -6.03 -15.39 4.22
C GLU A 122 -5.22 -14.18 3.81
N VAL A 123 -3.87 -14.28 3.83
CA VAL A 123 -3.01 -13.21 3.29
C VAL A 123 -3.30 -12.96 1.81
N ALA A 124 -3.44 -14.00 1.00
CA ALA A 124 -3.78 -13.86 -0.42
C ALA A 124 -5.13 -13.17 -0.63
N GLU A 125 -6.13 -13.49 0.16
CA GLU A 125 -7.47 -12.90 0.11
C GLU A 125 -7.45 -11.44 0.59
N ARG A 126 -6.85 -11.17 1.75
CA ARG A 126 -6.84 -9.85 2.40
C ARG A 126 -5.97 -8.82 1.69
N SER A 127 -4.89 -9.25 1.03
CA SER A 127 -4.01 -8.36 0.27
C SER A 127 -4.58 -7.95 -1.10
N GLY A 128 -5.63 -8.63 -1.56
CA GLY A 128 -6.20 -8.42 -2.89
C GLY A 128 -5.51 -9.17 -4.03
N VAL A 129 -4.50 -10.02 -3.76
CA VAL A 129 -3.89 -10.86 -4.82
C VAL A 129 -4.77 -12.04 -5.19
N GLY A 130 -5.71 -12.43 -4.34
CA GLY A 130 -6.83 -13.34 -4.61
C GLY A 130 -6.50 -14.82 -4.55
N SER A 131 -5.28 -15.27 -4.85
CA SER A 131 -4.93 -16.69 -4.83
C SER A 131 -3.53 -16.94 -4.25
N HIS A 132 -3.35 -18.11 -3.67
CA HIS A 132 -2.06 -18.59 -3.17
C HIS A 132 -0.98 -18.62 -4.27
N PHE A 133 -1.35 -18.99 -5.50
CA PHE A 133 -0.44 -18.98 -6.64
C PHE A 133 0.06 -17.57 -6.97
N ASN A 134 -0.84 -16.60 -7.04
CA ASN A 134 -0.48 -15.18 -7.27
C ASN A 134 0.35 -14.63 -6.13
N LEU A 135 0.01 -14.96 -4.88
CA LEU A 135 0.78 -14.55 -3.71
C LEU A 135 2.23 -15.05 -3.78
N ASN A 136 2.43 -16.33 -4.08
CA ASN A 136 3.78 -16.88 -4.26
C ASN A 136 4.55 -16.21 -5.39
N ARG A 137 3.88 -15.90 -6.51
CA ARG A 137 4.49 -15.17 -7.62
C ARG A 137 4.97 -13.79 -7.19
N VAL A 138 4.12 -13.03 -6.50
CA VAL A 138 4.45 -11.70 -5.97
C VAL A 138 5.63 -11.79 -4.99
N CYS A 139 5.58 -12.70 -4.03
CA CYS A 139 6.67 -12.90 -3.05
C CYS A 139 7.99 -13.27 -3.72
N LYS A 140 7.98 -14.16 -4.71
CA LYS A 140 9.19 -14.54 -5.45
C LYS A 140 9.77 -13.39 -6.24
N GLN A 141 8.94 -12.55 -6.84
CA GLN A 141 9.39 -11.35 -7.56
C GLN A 141 10.05 -10.33 -6.62
N LEU A 142 9.50 -10.15 -5.41
CA LEU A 142 9.98 -9.16 -4.45
C LEU A 142 11.20 -9.63 -3.65
N SER A 143 11.24 -10.89 -3.26
CA SER A 143 12.20 -11.40 -2.27
C SER A 143 13.00 -12.62 -2.73
N GLY A 144 12.62 -13.26 -3.84
CA GLY A 144 13.17 -14.54 -4.26
C GLY A 144 12.58 -15.75 -3.53
N TYR A 145 11.74 -15.56 -2.52
CA TYR A 145 11.17 -16.63 -1.70
C TYR A 145 9.67 -16.85 -1.98
N SER A 146 9.19 -18.08 -1.73
CA SER A 146 7.74 -18.31 -1.63
C SER A 146 7.16 -17.54 -0.43
N ALA A 147 5.84 -17.35 -0.39
CA ALA A 147 5.18 -16.65 0.72
C ALA A 147 5.50 -17.28 2.08
N TRP A 148 5.50 -18.62 2.14
CA TRP A 148 5.81 -19.35 3.36
C TRP A 148 7.27 -19.16 3.79
N ASN A 149 8.22 -19.29 2.86
CA ASN A 149 9.65 -19.10 3.13
C ASN A 149 9.94 -17.65 3.49
N TYR A 150 9.31 -16.67 2.82
CA TYR A 150 9.46 -15.27 3.18
C TYR A 150 9.05 -15.05 4.64
N ARG A 151 7.87 -15.51 5.05
CA ARG A 151 7.43 -15.45 6.45
C ARG A 151 8.44 -16.11 7.39
N PHE A 152 8.86 -17.32 7.08
CA PHE A 152 9.79 -18.09 7.92
C PHE A 152 11.12 -17.37 8.15
N TYR A 153 11.68 -16.73 7.12
CA TYR A 153 12.97 -16.06 7.22
C TYR A 153 12.88 -14.61 7.73
N THR A 154 11.76 -13.94 7.60
CA THR A 154 11.64 -12.51 7.94
C THR A 154 10.85 -12.22 9.20
N GLN A 155 9.98 -13.13 9.66
CA GLN A 155 9.21 -12.95 10.87
C GLN A 155 10.08 -13.24 12.10
N GLU A 156 10.35 -12.18 12.85
CA GLU A 156 11.11 -12.28 14.09
C GLU A 156 10.25 -12.75 15.27
N GLU A 157 10.90 -13.15 16.37
CA GLU A 157 10.18 -13.52 17.60
C GLU A 157 9.30 -12.36 18.07
N GLY A 158 8.05 -12.66 18.38
CA GLY A 158 7.06 -11.66 18.81
C GLY A 158 6.41 -10.85 17.69
N GLU A 159 6.75 -11.03 16.42
CA GLU A 159 6.09 -10.34 15.30
C GLU A 159 4.82 -11.04 14.84
N ALA A 160 4.72 -12.37 14.96
CA ALA A 160 3.50 -13.10 14.64
C ALA A 160 2.32 -12.60 15.47
N GLY A 161 1.23 -12.18 14.81
CA GLY A 161 0.05 -11.63 15.48
C GLY A 161 0.28 -10.31 16.20
N LYS A 162 1.36 -9.58 15.89
CA LYS A 162 1.62 -8.25 16.43
C LYS A 162 0.53 -7.27 16.04
N TYR A 163 -0.02 -7.45 14.84
CA TYR A 163 -1.12 -6.64 14.34
C TYR A 163 -2.27 -7.51 13.86
N ARG A 164 -3.50 -6.98 13.91
CA ARG A 164 -4.74 -7.60 13.43
C ARG A 164 -5.46 -6.70 12.42
N ILE A 165 -6.20 -7.34 11.51
CA ILE A 165 -7.10 -6.67 10.56
C ILE A 165 -8.46 -6.44 11.22
#